data_31b7548e44853b18750c1797df20ed31
#
_entry.id   31b7548e44853b18750c1797df20ed31
#
_cell.length_a   1.000
_cell.length_b   1.000
_cell.length_c   1.000
_cell.angle_alpha   90.00
_cell.angle_beta   90.00
_cell.angle_gamma   90.00
#
_symmetry.space_group_name_H-M   'P 1'
#
loop_
_entity.id
_entity.type
_entity.pdbx_description
1 polymer ?
#
loop_
_entity_poly.entity_id
_entity_poly.type
_entity_poly.pdbx_seq_one_letter_code
_entity_poly.pdbx_strand_id
1 'polypeptide(L)'
;MEYSGKIPSAFEYNSLRLRSNIGGTKSLKNIETALRNSLFLVSVYEKEQFIGMGRIVGDGGITFAATDIMVDEAYQCQGIGKEIMARIDE
;
A
#
# COMPACT_ATOMS: atom_id res chain seq x y z
N MET A 1 -8.95 10.70 -8.27
CA MET A 1 -8.16 9.78 -7.44
C MET A 1 -8.54 8.35 -7.80
N GLU A 2 -7.56 7.52 -8.07
CA GLU A 2 -7.81 6.19 -8.61
C GLU A 2 -7.35 5.11 -7.64
N TYR A 3 -8.27 4.21 -7.29
CA TYR A 3 -7.99 3.05 -6.44
C TYR A 3 -7.98 1.81 -7.32
N SER A 4 -6.93 1.01 -7.24
CA SER A 4 -6.82 -0.18 -8.10
C SER A 4 -5.98 -1.26 -7.44
N GLY A 5 -5.89 -2.42 -8.10
CA GLY A 5 -5.03 -3.51 -7.66
C GLY A 5 -3.65 -3.49 -8.30
N LYS A 6 -3.28 -2.37 -8.92
CA LYS A 6 -1.98 -2.26 -9.56
C LYS A 6 -0.85 -2.37 -8.55
N ILE A 7 0.10 -3.24 -8.81
CA ILE A 7 1.26 -3.41 -7.92
C ILE A 7 2.26 -2.29 -8.21
N PRO A 8 2.58 -1.46 -7.20
CA PRO A 8 3.55 -0.39 -7.41
C PRO A 8 4.97 -0.95 -7.57
N SER A 9 5.85 -0.15 -8.14
CA SER A 9 7.25 -0.52 -8.22
C SER A 9 7.89 -0.43 -6.82
N ALA A 10 9.04 -1.09 -6.66
CA ALA A 10 9.76 -1.02 -5.40
C ALA A 10 10.21 0.41 -5.08
N PHE A 11 10.55 1.19 -6.11
CA PHE A 11 10.88 2.60 -5.93
C PHE A 11 9.69 3.41 -5.43
N GLU A 12 8.52 3.18 -6.01
CA GLU A 12 7.29 3.85 -5.57
C GLU A 12 6.97 3.50 -4.13
N TYR A 13 7.13 2.22 -3.77
CA TYR A 13 6.90 1.77 -2.40
C TYR A 13 7.80 2.50 -1.41
N ASN A 14 9.11 2.51 -1.67
CA ASN A 14 10.06 3.19 -0.77
C ASN A 14 9.79 4.70 -0.69
N SER A 15 9.47 5.30 -1.82
CA SER A 15 9.15 6.72 -1.86
C SER A 15 7.92 7.03 -0.99
N LEU A 16 6.90 6.19 -1.07
CA LEU A 16 5.70 6.37 -0.25
C LEU A 16 5.99 6.14 1.23
N ARG A 17 6.83 5.17 1.57
CA ARG A 17 7.20 4.96 2.97
C ARG A 17 7.78 6.23 3.59
N LEU A 18 8.66 6.90 2.84
CA LEU A 18 9.25 8.14 3.30
C LEU A 18 8.22 9.27 3.39
N ARG A 19 7.34 9.38 2.40
CA ARG A 19 6.33 10.43 2.35
C ARG A 19 5.17 10.23 3.33
N SER A 20 4.97 8.99 3.78
CA SER A 20 3.90 8.69 4.73
C SER A 20 4.37 8.73 6.18
N ASN A 21 5.64 8.99 6.39
CA ASN A 21 6.22 9.09 7.72
C ASN A 21 6.14 7.77 8.52
N ILE A 22 6.15 6.66 7.81
CA ILE A 22 6.03 5.33 8.44
C ILE A 22 7.39 4.78 8.85
N GLY A 23 8.44 5.12 8.11
CA GLY A 23 9.77 4.63 8.44
C GLY A 23 10.73 4.72 7.28
N GLY A 24 11.86 4.06 7.41
CA GLY A 24 12.91 4.08 6.41
C GLY A 24 12.63 3.16 5.22
N THR A 25 13.57 3.15 4.30
CA THR A 25 13.46 2.33 3.09
C THR A 25 13.82 0.87 3.37
N LYS A 26 13.41 0.01 2.46
CA LYS A 26 13.72 -1.41 2.51
C LYS A 26 14.41 -1.83 1.21
N SER A 27 14.99 -3.02 1.22
CA SER A 27 15.64 -3.60 0.05
C SER A 27 14.65 -3.72 -1.11
N LEU A 28 15.03 -3.26 -2.30
CA LEU A 28 14.17 -3.30 -3.47
C LEU A 28 13.75 -4.73 -3.79
N LYS A 29 14.66 -5.68 -3.69
CA LYS A 29 14.36 -7.09 -3.96
C LYS A 29 13.34 -7.63 -2.98
N ASN A 30 13.49 -7.32 -1.70
CA ASN A 30 12.54 -7.78 -0.69
C ASN A 30 11.16 -7.15 -0.88
N ILE A 31 11.11 -5.89 -1.31
CA ILE A 31 9.84 -5.23 -1.61
C ILE A 31 9.14 -5.94 -2.75
N GLU A 32 9.85 -6.21 -3.84
CA GLU A 32 9.25 -6.89 -4.99
C GLU A 32 8.66 -8.24 -4.59
N THR A 33 9.40 -9.01 -3.79
CA THR A 33 8.93 -10.30 -3.31
C THR A 33 7.68 -10.16 -2.45
N ALA A 34 7.71 -9.22 -1.51
CA ALA A 34 6.60 -9.01 -0.58
C ALA A 34 5.33 -8.58 -1.30
N LEU A 35 5.44 -7.63 -2.22
CA LEU A 35 4.27 -7.14 -2.94
C LEU A 35 3.68 -8.22 -3.84
N ARG A 36 4.53 -8.98 -4.52
CA ARG A 36 4.08 -10.07 -5.40
C ARG A 36 3.36 -11.17 -4.61
N ASN A 37 3.77 -11.40 -3.37
CA ASN A 37 3.19 -12.46 -2.53
C ASN A 37 2.03 -11.99 -1.67
N SER A 38 1.59 -10.75 -1.83
CA SER A 38 0.44 -10.24 -1.09
C SER A 38 -0.82 -10.96 -1.58
N LEU A 39 -1.72 -11.29 -0.65
CA LEU A 39 -3.00 -11.92 -1.00
C LEU A 39 -3.94 -10.92 -1.66
N PHE A 40 -3.87 -9.68 -1.24
CA PHE A 40 -4.67 -8.60 -1.79
C PHE A 40 -3.88 -7.31 -1.63
N LEU A 41 -4.04 -6.41 -2.58
CA LEU A 41 -3.34 -5.14 -2.55
C LEU A 41 -4.21 -4.08 -3.21
N VAL A 42 -4.28 -2.91 -2.58
CA VAL A 42 -4.92 -1.75 -3.20
C VAL A 42 -3.88 -0.64 -3.26
N SER A 43 -3.81 0.03 -4.39
CA SER A 43 -2.94 1.19 -4.58
C SER A 43 -3.79 2.38 -4.98
N VAL A 44 -3.35 3.57 -4.58
CA VAL A 44 -4.07 4.81 -4.81
C VAL A 44 -3.17 5.76 -5.59
N TYR A 45 -3.66 6.26 -6.70
CA TYR A 45 -2.94 7.20 -7.54
C TYR A 45 -3.76 8.48 -7.72
N GLU A 46 -3.08 9.61 -7.68
CA GLU A 46 -3.66 10.90 -8.02
C GLU A 46 -2.83 11.50 -9.15
N LYS A 47 -3.43 11.63 -10.34
CA LYS A 47 -2.74 12.17 -11.51
C LYS A 47 -1.40 11.46 -11.75
N GLU A 48 -1.44 10.13 -11.74
CA GLU A 48 -0.28 9.27 -11.98
C GLU A 48 0.74 9.24 -10.84
N GLN A 49 0.49 9.95 -9.74
CA GLN A 49 1.36 9.89 -8.58
C GLN A 49 0.84 8.87 -7.58
N PHE A 50 1.71 7.97 -7.14
CA PHE A 50 1.38 6.96 -6.14
C PHE A 50 1.32 7.63 -4.77
N ILE A 51 0.14 7.65 -4.13
CA ILE A 51 -0.06 8.40 -2.89
C ILE A 51 -0.56 7.55 -1.73
N GLY A 52 -0.92 6.32 -1.97
CA GLY A 52 -1.41 5.47 -0.88
C GLY A 52 -1.45 4.01 -1.26
N MET A 53 -1.50 3.16 -0.24
CA MET A 53 -1.65 1.72 -0.47
C MET A 53 -2.06 1.00 0.80
N GLY A 54 -2.50 -0.23 0.63
CA GLY A 54 -2.70 -1.19 1.71
C GLY A 54 -2.64 -2.58 1.13
N ARG A 55 -2.29 -3.56 1.95
CA ARG A 55 -2.25 -4.94 1.46
C ARG A 55 -2.57 -5.92 2.56
N ILE A 56 -2.98 -7.12 2.15
CA ILE A 56 -3.24 -8.23 3.05
C ILE A 56 -2.21 -9.31 2.82
N VAL A 57 -1.65 -9.81 3.90
CA VAL A 57 -0.74 -10.95 3.88
C VAL A 57 -1.33 -12.05 4.74
N GLY A 58 -0.88 -13.29 4.54
CA GLY A 58 -1.35 -14.41 5.32
C GLY A 58 -1.15 -15.72 4.58
N ASP A 59 -1.76 -16.78 5.14
CA ASP A 59 -1.60 -18.12 4.58
C ASP A 59 -2.68 -18.47 3.52
N GLY A 60 -3.61 -17.57 3.28
CA GLY A 60 -4.67 -17.78 2.31
C GLY A 60 -5.83 -18.62 2.81
N GLY A 61 -5.78 -19.05 4.06
CA GLY A 61 -6.83 -19.90 4.61
C GLY A 61 -7.41 -19.37 5.90
N ILE A 62 -6.59 -19.28 6.94
CA ILE A 62 -7.06 -18.96 8.28
C ILE A 62 -6.53 -17.63 8.79
N THR A 63 -5.28 -17.31 8.50
CA THR A 63 -4.61 -16.14 9.05
C THR A 63 -4.43 -15.07 8.00
N PHE A 64 -4.95 -13.87 8.31
CA PHE A 64 -4.85 -12.70 7.44
C PHE A 64 -4.44 -11.51 8.28
N ALA A 65 -3.59 -10.64 7.73
CA ALA A 65 -3.19 -9.42 8.39
C ALA A 65 -3.15 -8.28 7.38
N ALA A 66 -3.80 -7.17 7.72
CA ALA A 66 -3.68 -5.94 6.95
C ALA A 66 -2.38 -5.26 7.35
N THR A 67 -1.58 -4.86 6.38
CA THR A 67 -0.29 -4.22 6.64
C THR A 67 0.01 -3.19 5.56
N ASP A 68 1.02 -2.36 5.82
CA ASP A 68 1.44 -1.30 4.88
C ASP A 68 0.29 -0.38 4.47
N ILE A 69 -0.59 -0.04 5.44
CA ILE A 69 -1.61 0.96 5.19
C ILE A 69 -0.93 2.31 5.27
N MET A 70 -0.59 2.87 4.11
CA MET A 70 0.20 4.09 4.02
C MET A 70 -0.50 5.12 3.16
N VAL A 71 -0.42 6.39 3.57
CA VAL A 71 -0.94 7.51 2.79
C VAL A 71 0.10 8.62 2.81
N ASP A 72 0.42 9.17 1.65
CA ASP A 72 1.31 10.31 1.52
C ASP A 72 0.85 11.42 2.48
N GLU A 73 1.77 11.98 3.24
CA GLU A 73 1.47 12.98 4.26
C GLU A 73 0.69 14.16 3.69
N ALA A 74 0.95 14.54 2.44
CA ALA A 74 0.25 15.63 1.78
C ALA A 74 -1.23 15.32 1.54
N TYR A 75 -1.64 14.07 1.62
CA TYR A 75 -3.00 13.61 1.34
C TYR A 75 -3.70 13.02 2.56
N GLN A 76 -3.08 13.06 3.72
CA GLN A 76 -3.69 12.53 4.94
C GLN A 76 -4.87 13.39 5.37
N CYS A 77 -5.73 12.81 6.23
CA CYS A 77 -6.93 13.49 6.75
C CYS A 77 -7.98 13.78 5.67
N GLN A 78 -7.95 13.03 4.57
CA GLN A 78 -8.94 13.16 3.49
C GLN A 78 -9.79 11.91 3.32
N GLY A 79 -9.67 10.94 4.25
CA GLY A 79 -10.45 9.72 4.20
C GLY A 79 -9.84 8.63 3.31
N ILE A 80 -8.63 8.81 2.79
CA ILE A 80 -8.00 7.84 1.92
C ILE A 80 -7.67 6.55 2.66
N GLY A 81 -7.08 6.65 3.84
CA GLY A 81 -6.78 5.46 4.65
C GLY A 81 -8.04 4.68 4.99
N LYS A 82 -9.13 5.37 5.29
CA LYS A 82 -10.40 4.75 5.58
C LYS A 82 -10.96 4.02 4.36
N GLU A 83 -10.84 4.62 3.18
CA GLU A 83 -11.28 3.98 1.94
C GLU A 83 -10.42 2.74 1.61
N ILE A 84 -9.11 2.81 1.85
CA ILE A 84 -8.22 1.67 1.66
C ILE A 84 -8.69 0.51 2.54
N MET A 85 -8.95 0.77 3.82
CA MET A 85 -9.42 -0.27 4.74
C MET A 85 -10.76 -0.83 4.31
N ALA A 86 -11.67 0.01 3.82
CA ALA A 86 -12.96 -0.46 3.35
C ALA A 86 -12.83 -1.42 2.17
N ARG A 87 -11.90 -1.13 1.26
CA ARG A 87 -11.67 -2.01 0.10
C ARG A 87 -11.01 -3.32 0.49
N ILE A 88 -10.15 -3.29 1.50
CA ILE A 88 -9.50 -4.49 2.01
C ILE A 88 -10.51 -5.42 2.69
N ASP A 89 -11.48 -4.86 3.39
CA ASP A 89 -12.47 -5.62 4.15
C ASP A 89 -13.56 -6.27 3.29
N GLU A 90 -13.58 -6.01 2.00
CA GLU A 90 -14.54 -6.65 1.11
C GLU A 90 -14.20 -8.17 0.88
#